data_693cb096667d090d087d067dcc6522fc
#
_entry.id   693cb096667d090d087d067dcc6522fc
#
_cell.length_a   1.000
_cell.length_b   1.000
_cell.length_c   1.000
_cell.angle_alpha   90.00
_cell.angle_beta   90.00
_cell.angle_gamma   90.00
#
_symmetry.space_group_name_H-M   'P 1'
#
loop_
_entity.id
_entity.type
_entity.pdbx_description
1 polymer ?
#
loop_
_entity_poly.entity_id
_entity_poly.type
_entity_poly.pdbx_seq_one_letter_code
_entity_poly.pdbx_strand_id
1 'polypeptide(L)'
;QVRIISPGKMVLRRFFRSKLSILGLVILAGLFIFSFIGPLISRWGEVQPTGDYKIVVSILPHQITVPEIDPETGEEIMVIYRFFERSDEYPVYSKTPPSWRHPLGTDQYGYDVLTRLMYGGRVSLLLGFIVIFAEMLLGTFLGTISGYFGKWVDQVIMRIVDIFNCLPGLPILMLASSLLDGWRIPASV
;
A
#
# COMPACT_ATOMS: atom_id res chain seq x y z
N GLN A 1 -1.99 -54.81 -15.29
CA GLN A 1 -2.78 -53.59 -15.53
C GLN A 1 -1.89 -52.38 -15.25
N VAL A 2 -1.46 -51.69 -16.29
CA VAL A 2 -0.73 -50.42 -16.17
C VAL A 2 -1.75 -49.38 -15.73
N ARG A 3 -1.69 -48.96 -14.46
CA ARG A 3 -2.51 -47.83 -13.96
C ARG A 3 -1.98 -46.55 -14.58
N ILE A 4 -2.69 -46.05 -15.56
CA ILE A 4 -2.43 -44.71 -16.15
C ILE A 4 -2.81 -43.67 -15.10
N ILE A 5 -1.79 -43.14 -14.43
CA ILE A 5 -2.00 -42.04 -13.44
C ILE A 5 -2.07 -40.74 -14.21
N SER A 6 -3.13 -39.98 -14.04
CA SER A 6 -3.28 -38.61 -14.61
C SER A 6 -2.07 -37.75 -14.28
N PRO A 7 -1.53 -36.97 -15.25
CA PRO A 7 -0.37 -36.09 -15.03
C PRO A 7 -0.53 -35.17 -13.83
N GLY A 8 -1.73 -34.60 -13.58
CA GLY A 8 -2.03 -33.76 -12.44
C GLY A 8 -1.88 -34.47 -11.09
N LYS A 9 -2.34 -35.73 -10.98
CA LYS A 9 -2.12 -36.55 -9.76
C LYS A 9 -0.67 -36.80 -9.47
N MET A 10 0.13 -36.94 -10.51
CA MET A 10 1.57 -37.21 -10.38
C MET A 10 2.31 -35.98 -9.86
N VAL A 11 1.98 -34.80 -10.40
CA VAL A 11 2.52 -33.50 -9.93
C VAL A 11 2.12 -33.23 -8.48
N LEU A 12 0.84 -33.39 -8.14
CA LEU A 12 0.34 -33.20 -6.77
C LEU A 12 1.03 -34.11 -5.76
N ARG A 13 1.19 -35.41 -6.11
CA ARG A 13 1.88 -36.39 -5.26
C ARG A 13 3.36 -36.04 -5.08
N ARG A 14 4.00 -35.52 -6.11
CA ARG A 14 5.41 -35.09 -6.07
C ARG A 14 5.57 -33.84 -5.20
N PHE A 15 4.64 -32.89 -5.30
CA PHE A 15 4.60 -31.69 -4.49
C PHE A 15 4.46 -32.01 -3.00
N PHE A 16 3.49 -32.81 -2.60
CA PHE A 16 3.28 -33.19 -1.20
C PHE A 16 4.33 -34.14 -0.64
N ARG A 17 5.18 -34.72 -1.48
CA ARG A 17 6.32 -35.55 -1.03
C ARG A 17 7.54 -34.68 -0.66
N SER A 18 7.62 -33.48 -1.16
CA SER A 18 8.73 -32.55 -0.88
C SER A 18 8.45 -31.77 0.41
N LYS A 19 9.30 -31.95 1.42
CA LYS A 19 9.21 -31.20 2.69
C LYS A 19 9.32 -29.70 2.49
N LEU A 20 10.17 -29.25 1.54
CA LEU A 20 10.36 -27.85 1.22
C LEU A 20 9.11 -27.23 0.61
N SER A 21 8.41 -27.97 -0.26
CA SER A 21 7.17 -27.50 -0.89
C SER A 21 6.05 -27.35 0.14
N ILE A 22 5.97 -28.27 1.10
CA ILE A 22 5.00 -28.19 2.20
C ILE A 22 5.33 -26.99 3.10
N LEU A 23 6.60 -26.79 3.44
CA LEU A 23 7.02 -25.64 4.26
C LEU A 23 6.67 -24.33 3.56
N GLY A 24 6.97 -24.19 2.26
CA GLY A 24 6.59 -23.01 1.49
C GLY A 24 5.09 -22.77 1.44
N LEU A 25 4.30 -23.83 1.28
CA LEU A 25 2.83 -23.72 1.31
C LEU A 25 2.30 -23.27 2.67
N VAL A 26 2.85 -23.79 3.76
CA VAL A 26 2.46 -23.42 5.12
C VAL A 26 2.78 -21.95 5.39
N ILE A 27 3.98 -21.49 5.00
CA ILE A 27 4.38 -20.08 5.15
C ILE A 27 3.44 -19.19 4.33
N LEU A 28 3.18 -19.55 3.08
CA LEU A 28 2.30 -18.78 2.20
C LEU A 28 0.87 -18.72 2.75
N ALA A 29 0.32 -19.84 3.21
CA ALA A 29 -0.99 -19.90 3.84
C ALA A 29 -1.03 -19.06 5.12
N GLY A 30 0.03 -19.10 5.93
CA GLY A 30 0.16 -18.25 7.13
C GLY A 30 0.15 -16.77 6.79
N LEU A 31 0.88 -16.35 5.75
CA LEU A 31 0.88 -14.96 5.27
C LEU A 31 -0.50 -14.53 4.74
N PHE A 32 -1.21 -15.43 4.06
CA PHE A 32 -2.58 -15.16 3.62
C PHE A 32 -3.53 -14.97 4.81
N ILE A 33 -3.50 -15.88 5.76
CA ILE A 33 -4.32 -15.79 6.98
C ILE A 33 -4.00 -14.49 7.73
N PHE A 34 -2.73 -14.20 7.92
CA PHE A 34 -2.26 -12.99 8.59
C PHE A 34 -2.76 -11.71 7.88
N SER A 35 -2.65 -11.65 6.56
CA SER A 35 -2.96 -10.43 5.78
C SER A 35 -4.45 -10.24 5.53
N PHE A 36 -5.23 -11.32 5.38
CA PHE A 36 -6.65 -11.22 5.04
C PHE A 36 -7.58 -11.40 6.24
N ILE A 37 -7.23 -12.27 7.17
CA ILE A 37 -8.04 -12.53 8.37
C ILE A 37 -7.58 -11.65 9.53
N GLY A 38 -6.26 -11.36 9.64
CA GLY A 38 -5.71 -10.51 10.68
C GLY A 38 -6.41 -9.18 10.88
N PRO A 39 -6.65 -8.39 9.82
CA PRO A 39 -7.36 -7.11 9.92
C PRO A 39 -8.80 -7.22 10.45
N LEU A 40 -9.46 -8.37 10.28
CA LEU A 40 -10.81 -8.60 10.80
C LEU A 40 -10.80 -8.83 12.33
N ILE A 41 -9.67 -9.28 12.86
CA ILE A 41 -9.49 -9.54 14.30
C ILE A 41 -8.87 -8.33 14.99
N SER A 42 -8.14 -7.50 14.23
CA SER A 42 -7.53 -6.29 14.76
C SER A 42 -8.59 -5.31 15.27
N ARG A 43 -8.28 -4.67 16.39
CA ARG A 43 -9.11 -3.60 16.96
C ARG A 43 -8.94 -2.27 16.24
N TRP A 44 -7.85 -2.13 15.49
CA TRP A 44 -7.44 -0.87 14.86
C TRP A 44 -7.67 -0.91 13.36
N GLY A 45 -8.06 0.22 12.80
CA GLY A 45 -8.11 0.41 11.34
C GLY A 45 -6.73 0.70 10.76
N GLU A 46 -6.59 0.60 9.44
CA GLU A 46 -5.33 0.85 8.72
C GLU A 46 -4.76 2.26 8.97
N VAL A 47 -5.62 3.25 9.01
CA VAL A 47 -5.30 4.69 9.13
C VAL A 47 -5.96 5.28 10.37
N GLN A 48 -6.21 4.48 11.38
CA GLN A 48 -6.82 4.92 12.62
C GLN A 48 -5.73 5.28 13.64
N PRO A 49 -5.62 6.56 14.06
CA PRO A 49 -4.69 6.93 15.12
C PRO A 49 -5.07 6.21 16.42
N THR A 50 -4.09 5.62 17.06
CA THR A 50 -4.26 4.93 18.34
C THR A 50 -4.18 5.92 19.47
N GLY A 51 -5.28 6.55 19.80
CA GLY A 51 -5.43 7.43 20.95
C GLY A 51 -6.88 7.46 21.38
N ASP A 52 -7.11 7.58 22.68
CA ASP A 52 -8.46 7.87 23.15
C ASP A 52 -8.83 9.27 22.65
N TYR A 53 -9.95 9.35 21.93
CA TYR A 53 -10.51 10.60 21.47
C TYR A 53 -10.75 11.54 22.66
N LYS A 54 -9.90 12.52 22.84
CA LYS A 54 -10.05 13.54 23.85
C LYS A 54 -10.26 14.87 23.13
N ILE A 55 -11.46 15.37 23.17
CA ILE A 55 -11.76 16.73 22.69
C ILE A 55 -11.09 17.69 23.66
N VAL A 56 -9.92 18.20 23.30
CA VAL A 56 -9.31 19.32 23.99
C VAL A 56 -9.76 20.58 23.25
N VAL A 57 -10.71 21.26 23.82
CA VAL A 57 -11.09 22.59 23.31
C VAL A 57 -10.00 23.57 23.73
N SER A 58 -8.98 23.76 22.91
CA SER A 58 -8.06 24.85 23.09
C SER A 58 -8.71 26.11 22.52
N ILE A 59 -9.16 26.98 23.39
CA ILE A 59 -9.68 28.30 23.03
C ILE A 59 -8.47 29.19 22.76
N LEU A 60 -7.95 29.16 21.54
CA LEU A 60 -6.98 30.15 21.08
C LEU A 60 -7.75 31.39 20.64
N PRO A 61 -7.62 32.50 21.34
CA PRO A 61 -8.24 33.75 20.91
C PRO A 61 -7.54 34.24 19.64
N HIS A 62 -8.20 34.10 18.51
CA HIS A 62 -7.77 34.78 17.28
C HIS A 62 -8.35 36.19 17.29
N GLN A 63 -7.50 37.21 17.23
CA GLN A 63 -7.92 38.61 17.19
C GLN A 63 -7.66 39.15 15.79
N ILE A 64 -8.71 39.62 15.16
CA ILE A 64 -8.63 40.36 13.89
C ILE A 64 -9.09 41.77 14.15
N THR A 65 -8.25 42.73 13.78
CA THR A 65 -8.59 44.15 13.84
C THR A 65 -9.06 44.59 12.46
N VAL A 66 -10.31 45.04 12.37
CA VAL A 66 -10.91 45.48 11.12
C VAL A 66 -11.28 46.97 11.28
N PRO A 67 -10.92 47.83 10.31
CA PRO A 67 -11.40 49.20 10.29
C PRO A 67 -12.90 49.20 10.01
N GLU A 68 -13.67 49.86 10.86
CA GLU A 68 -15.11 50.01 10.73
C GLU A 68 -15.48 51.50 10.93
N ILE A 69 -16.47 52.00 10.21
CA ILE A 69 -16.92 53.35 10.32
C ILE A 69 -17.94 53.44 11.46
N ASP A 70 -17.68 54.25 12.46
CA ASP A 70 -18.59 54.52 13.56
C ASP A 70 -19.89 55.17 13.01
N PRO A 71 -21.05 54.54 13.22
CA PRO A 71 -22.32 55.03 12.68
C PRO A 71 -22.77 56.36 13.30
N GLU A 72 -22.24 56.75 14.46
CA GLU A 72 -22.64 58.02 15.12
C GLU A 72 -21.71 59.18 14.79
N THR A 73 -20.42 58.93 14.63
CA THR A 73 -19.41 59.96 14.40
C THR A 73 -18.93 60.05 12.97
N GLY A 74 -19.08 58.96 12.16
CA GLY A 74 -18.56 58.83 10.80
C GLY A 74 -17.04 58.69 10.72
N GLU A 75 -16.36 58.50 11.85
CA GLU A 75 -14.90 58.30 11.91
C GLU A 75 -14.55 56.83 11.79
N GLU A 76 -13.36 56.57 11.24
CA GLU A 76 -12.83 55.20 11.11
C GLU A 76 -12.28 54.70 12.46
N ILE A 77 -12.94 53.72 13.05
CA ILE A 77 -12.54 53.11 14.31
C ILE A 77 -12.01 51.68 14.06
N MET A 78 -10.99 51.27 14.81
CA MET A 78 -10.44 49.93 14.77
C MET A 78 -11.20 49.01 15.73
N VAL A 79 -12.04 48.11 15.19
CA VAL A 79 -12.81 47.16 15.99
C VAL A 79 -12.06 45.84 16.07
N ILE A 80 -11.88 45.34 17.29
CA ILE A 80 -11.22 44.04 17.55
C ILE A 80 -12.29 42.97 17.65
N TYR A 81 -12.36 42.11 16.65
CA TYR A 81 -13.17 40.91 16.67
C TYR A 81 -12.36 39.73 17.26
N ARG A 82 -12.91 39.07 18.29
CA ARG A 82 -12.33 37.90 18.91
C ARG A 82 -13.09 36.67 18.45
N PHE A 83 -12.38 35.81 17.73
CA PHE A 83 -12.91 34.52 17.32
C PHE A 83 -12.32 33.41 18.20
N PHE A 84 -13.17 32.46 18.56
CA PHE A 84 -12.75 31.25 19.26
C PHE A 84 -12.74 30.13 18.24
N GLU A 85 -11.54 29.65 17.89
CA GLU A 85 -11.40 28.51 17.03
C GLU A 85 -11.39 27.23 17.89
N ARG A 86 -12.27 26.31 17.57
CA ARG A 86 -12.33 25.00 18.22
C ARG A 86 -11.27 24.12 17.56
N SER A 87 -10.16 23.92 18.23
CA SER A 87 -9.15 22.95 17.80
C SER A 87 -9.42 21.62 18.48
N ASP A 88 -9.73 20.60 17.70
CA ASP A 88 -9.84 19.22 18.19
C ASP A 88 -8.43 18.62 18.19
N GLU A 89 -7.74 18.64 19.32
CA GLU A 89 -6.46 17.96 19.49
C GLU A 89 -6.70 16.50 19.85
N TYR A 90 -6.15 15.62 19.02
CA TYR A 90 -6.13 14.18 19.29
C TYR A 90 -4.79 13.81 19.94
N PRO A 91 -4.79 13.20 21.13
CA PRO A 91 -3.56 12.65 21.67
C PRO A 91 -3.13 11.48 20.79
N VAL A 92 -2.06 11.70 20.03
CA VAL A 92 -1.47 10.67 19.15
C VAL A 92 -0.35 9.99 19.92
N TYR A 93 -0.50 8.70 20.20
CA TYR A 93 0.56 7.89 20.80
C TYR A 93 1.60 7.52 19.71
N SER A 94 2.46 8.47 19.35
CA SER A 94 3.51 8.25 18.38
C SER A 94 4.69 7.48 18.99
N LYS A 95 5.24 6.52 18.24
CA LYS A 95 6.44 5.74 18.61
C LYS A 95 6.35 5.08 20.00
N THR A 96 5.16 4.60 20.39
CA THR A 96 5.05 3.86 21.63
C THR A 96 5.69 2.48 21.50
N PRO A 97 6.37 2.00 22.55
CA PRO A 97 6.98 0.67 22.53
C PRO A 97 5.90 -0.43 22.46
N PRO A 98 6.30 -1.65 22.10
CA PRO A 98 5.41 -2.80 22.10
C PRO A 98 4.67 -2.95 23.43
N SER A 99 3.37 -3.14 23.37
CA SER A 99 2.49 -3.26 24.52
C SER A 99 1.37 -4.28 24.25
N TRP A 100 0.60 -4.66 25.27
CA TRP A 100 -0.53 -5.56 25.07
C TRP A 100 -1.62 -5.00 24.14
N ARG A 101 -1.76 -3.67 24.07
CA ARG A 101 -2.67 -2.98 23.12
C ARG A 101 -2.08 -2.87 21.71
N HIS A 102 -0.77 -2.72 21.62
CA HIS A 102 0.00 -2.54 20.38
C HIS A 102 1.16 -3.52 20.37
N PRO A 103 0.98 -4.76 19.91
CA PRO A 103 2.00 -5.81 20.02
C PRO A 103 3.34 -5.46 19.36
N LEU A 104 3.32 -4.68 18.28
CA LEU A 104 4.52 -4.14 17.62
C LEU A 104 4.73 -2.63 17.85
N GLY A 105 3.98 -2.05 18.80
CA GLY A 105 4.04 -0.61 19.05
C GLY A 105 3.31 0.22 17.98
N THR A 106 3.56 1.54 17.99
CA THR A 106 2.96 2.48 17.06
C THR A 106 4.03 3.21 16.23
N ASP A 107 3.68 3.64 15.04
CA ASP A 107 4.55 4.41 14.17
C ASP A 107 4.62 5.91 14.55
N GLN A 108 5.30 6.71 13.73
CA GLN A 108 5.44 8.15 13.97
C GLN A 108 4.11 8.92 13.87
N TYR A 109 3.11 8.36 13.24
CA TYR A 109 1.76 8.93 13.10
C TYR A 109 0.77 8.38 14.14
N GLY A 110 1.24 7.48 15.03
CA GLY A 110 0.41 6.83 16.03
C GLY A 110 -0.44 5.70 15.50
N TYR A 111 -0.16 5.16 14.32
CA TYR A 111 -0.87 4.00 13.78
C TYR A 111 -0.27 2.70 14.34
N ASP A 112 -1.13 1.71 14.58
CA ASP A 112 -0.68 0.39 15.02
C ASP A 112 0.13 -0.33 13.95
N VAL A 113 1.41 -0.62 14.26
CA VAL A 113 2.36 -1.21 13.29
C VAL A 113 1.91 -2.60 12.86
N LEU A 114 1.37 -3.42 13.77
CA LEU A 114 0.90 -4.76 13.45
C LEU A 114 -0.25 -4.72 12.44
N THR A 115 -1.22 -3.86 12.68
CA THR A 115 -2.37 -3.68 11.78
C THR A 115 -1.92 -3.19 10.40
N ARG A 116 -1.03 -2.21 10.33
CA ARG A 116 -0.48 -1.73 9.05
C ARG A 116 0.28 -2.82 8.30
N LEU A 117 1.02 -3.66 9.03
CA LEU A 117 1.72 -4.80 8.43
C LEU A 117 0.75 -5.80 7.80
N MET A 118 -0.38 -6.06 8.46
CA MET A 118 -1.45 -6.93 7.92
C MET A 118 -2.06 -6.36 6.64
N TYR A 119 -2.40 -5.07 6.62
CA TYR A 119 -2.93 -4.39 5.43
C TYR A 119 -1.90 -4.30 4.30
N GLY A 120 -0.66 -3.93 4.61
CA GLY A 120 0.44 -3.91 3.64
C GLY A 120 0.72 -5.29 3.04
N GLY A 121 0.64 -6.35 3.86
CA GLY A 121 0.74 -7.73 3.40
C GLY A 121 -0.34 -8.10 2.39
N ARG A 122 -1.59 -7.65 2.58
CA ARG A 122 -2.69 -7.85 1.63
C ARG A 122 -2.37 -7.26 0.26
N VAL A 123 -1.93 -5.99 0.23
CA VAL A 123 -1.59 -5.31 -1.02
C VAL A 123 -0.42 -6.00 -1.71
N SER A 124 0.63 -6.36 -0.95
CA SER A 124 1.82 -7.03 -1.49
C SER A 124 1.50 -8.41 -2.06
N LEU A 125 0.67 -9.20 -1.38
CA LEU A 125 0.24 -10.52 -1.87
C LEU A 125 -0.60 -10.40 -3.14
N LEU A 126 -1.58 -9.49 -3.18
CA LEU A 126 -2.41 -9.27 -4.36
C LEU A 126 -1.57 -8.84 -5.57
N LEU A 127 -0.69 -7.86 -5.38
CA LEU A 127 0.21 -7.40 -6.45
C LEU A 127 1.13 -8.54 -6.91
N GLY A 128 1.72 -9.28 -5.98
CA GLY A 128 2.57 -10.42 -6.31
C GLY A 128 1.85 -11.47 -7.16
N PHE A 129 0.60 -11.82 -6.83
CA PHE A 129 -0.19 -12.75 -7.62
C PHE A 129 -0.52 -12.21 -9.01
N ILE A 130 -0.90 -10.94 -9.13
CA ILE A 130 -1.20 -10.30 -10.42
C ILE A 130 0.03 -10.32 -11.31
N VAL A 131 1.19 -9.94 -10.76
CA VAL A 131 2.46 -9.91 -11.50
C VAL A 131 2.86 -11.31 -11.96
N ILE A 132 2.89 -12.30 -11.05
CA ILE A 132 3.26 -13.68 -11.39
C ILE A 132 2.32 -14.26 -12.45
N PHE A 133 1.01 -13.99 -12.36
CA PHE A 133 0.04 -14.47 -13.33
C PHE A 133 0.27 -13.82 -14.71
N ALA A 134 0.53 -12.52 -14.75
CA ALA A 134 0.85 -11.80 -15.98
C ALA A 134 2.16 -12.31 -16.61
N GLU A 135 3.21 -12.50 -15.80
CA GLU A 135 4.49 -13.06 -16.26
C GLU A 135 4.33 -14.47 -16.81
N MET A 136 3.57 -15.32 -16.13
CA MET A 136 3.32 -16.69 -16.58
C MET A 136 2.58 -16.74 -17.91
N LEU A 137 1.56 -15.88 -18.09
CA LEU A 137 0.81 -15.79 -19.35
C LEU A 137 1.70 -15.27 -20.48
N LEU A 138 2.40 -14.17 -20.28
CA LEU A 138 3.28 -13.57 -21.28
C LEU A 138 4.45 -14.51 -21.62
N GLY A 139 5.10 -15.08 -20.63
CA GLY A 139 6.20 -16.00 -20.83
C GLY A 139 5.78 -17.27 -21.58
N THR A 140 4.63 -17.85 -21.22
CA THR A 140 4.09 -19.02 -21.92
C THR A 140 3.72 -18.68 -23.36
N PHE A 141 3.07 -17.56 -23.59
CA PHE A 141 2.64 -17.11 -24.91
C PHE A 141 3.86 -16.84 -25.82
N LEU A 142 4.80 -16.01 -25.38
CA LEU A 142 6.00 -15.69 -26.14
C LEU A 142 6.89 -16.92 -26.33
N GLY A 143 7.06 -17.73 -25.28
CA GLY A 143 7.84 -18.98 -25.37
C GLY A 143 7.24 -19.99 -26.32
N THR A 144 5.91 -20.10 -26.40
CA THR A 144 5.22 -20.98 -27.35
C THR A 144 5.39 -20.49 -28.79
N ILE A 145 5.27 -19.19 -29.03
CA ILE A 145 5.49 -18.59 -30.37
C ILE A 145 6.95 -18.81 -30.79
N SER A 146 7.89 -18.49 -29.90
CA SER A 146 9.31 -18.67 -30.15
C SER A 146 9.64 -20.13 -30.49
N GLY A 147 9.14 -21.08 -29.69
CA GLY A 147 9.37 -22.52 -29.90
C GLY A 147 8.71 -23.07 -31.16
N TYR A 148 7.54 -22.54 -31.56
CA TYR A 148 6.81 -23.00 -32.74
C TYR A 148 7.43 -22.49 -34.05
N PHE A 149 7.71 -21.19 -34.15
CA PHE A 149 8.25 -20.58 -35.36
C PHE A 149 9.78 -20.68 -35.48
N GLY A 150 10.47 -20.78 -34.33
CA GLY A 150 11.93 -20.99 -34.29
C GLY A 150 12.75 -19.89 -34.94
N LYS A 151 14.03 -20.20 -35.17
CA LYS A 151 15.03 -19.40 -35.91
C LYS A 151 14.89 -17.86 -35.80
N TRP A 152 14.21 -17.23 -36.75
CA TRP A 152 14.14 -15.77 -36.87
C TRP A 152 13.20 -15.15 -35.82
N VAL A 153 12.06 -15.77 -35.56
CA VAL A 153 11.09 -15.28 -34.56
C VAL A 153 11.70 -15.36 -33.16
N ASP A 154 12.37 -16.46 -32.86
CA ASP A 154 13.08 -16.65 -31.59
C ASP A 154 14.16 -15.56 -31.40
N GLN A 155 14.96 -15.29 -32.42
CA GLN A 155 15.98 -14.26 -32.36
C GLN A 155 15.41 -12.87 -32.09
N VAL A 156 14.27 -12.52 -32.73
CA VAL A 156 13.63 -11.23 -32.51
C VAL A 156 13.09 -11.12 -31.09
N ILE A 157 12.40 -12.13 -30.60
CA ILE A 157 11.87 -12.16 -29.23
C ILE A 157 13.01 -12.05 -28.22
N MET A 158 14.09 -12.81 -28.39
CA MET A 158 15.24 -12.75 -27.50
C MET A 158 15.92 -11.37 -27.52
N ARG A 159 16.02 -10.70 -28.68
CA ARG A 159 16.57 -9.35 -28.74
C ARG A 159 15.72 -8.34 -27.99
N ILE A 160 14.39 -8.45 -28.08
CA ILE A 160 13.48 -7.60 -27.31
C ILE A 160 13.68 -7.83 -25.81
N VAL A 161 13.76 -9.09 -25.37
CA VAL A 161 14.00 -9.44 -23.97
C VAL A 161 15.35 -8.90 -23.49
N ASP A 162 16.40 -9.01 -24.32
CA ASP A 162 17.73 -8.50 -24.00
C ASP A 162 17.72 -6.98 -23.81
N ILE A 163 17.00 -6.24 -24.65
CA ILE A 163 16.84 -4.79 -24.51
C ILE A 163 16.21 -4.45 -23.15
N PHE A 164 15.12 -5.12 -22.78
CA PHE A 164 14.47 -4.88 -21.49
C PHE A 164 15.37 -5.24 -20.31
N ASN A 165 16.15 -6.31 -20.40
CA ASN A 165 17.10 -6.71 -19.37
C ASN A 165 18.30 -5.77 -19.22
N CYS A 166 18.70 -5.08 -20.30
CA CYS A 166 19.76 -4.09 -20.27
C CYS A 166 19.34 -2.77 -19.63
N LEU A 167 18.04 -2.52 -19.50
CA LEU A 167 17.54 -1.28 -18.92
C LEU A 167 17.58 -1.35 -17.40
N PRO A 168 18.26 -0.41 -16.73
CA PRO A 168 18.32 -0.40 -15.28
C PRO A 168 16.94 -0.05 -14.68
N GLY A 169 16.36 -0.99 -13.91
CA GLY A 169 14.98 -0.88 -13.42
C GLY A 169 14.70 0.36 -12.57
N LEU A 170 15.64 0.77 -11.71
CA LEU A 170 15.46 1.95 -10.85
C LEU A 170 15.29 3.27 -11.64
N PRO A 171 16.17 3.62 -12.62
CA PRO A 171 15.97 4.81 -13.44
C PRO A 171 14.66 4.80 -14.22
N ILE A 172 14.21 3.63 -14.72
CA ILE A 172 12.94 3.54 -15.44
C ILE A 172 11.76 3.81 -14.51
N LEU A 173 11.78 3.25 -13.29
CA LEU A 173 10.73 3.53 -12.30
C LEU A 173 10.69 4.99 -11.90
N MET A 174 11.84 5.65 -11.72
CA MET A 174 11.90 7.09 -11.43
C MET A 174 11.36 7.92 -12.59
N LEU A 175 11.69 7.58 -13.83
CA LEU A 175 11.20 8.26 -15.01
C LEU A 175 9.70 8.05 -15.18
N ALA A 176 9.21 6.83 -15.00
CA ALA A 176 7.79 6.52 -15.06
C ALA A 176 6.98 7.26 -13.98
N SER A 177 7.48 7.32 -12.74
CA SER A 177 6.81 8.06 -11.66
C SER A 177 6.74 9.55 -11.96
N SER A 178 7.84 10.15 -12.47
CA SER A 178 7.88 11.56 -12.86
C SER A 178 6.90 11.89 -13.99
N LEU A 179 6.77 11.01 -14.97
CA LEU A 179 5.79 11.18 -16.06
C LEU A 179 4.36 11.08 -15.55
N LEU A 180 4.07 10.13 -14.65
CA LEU A 180 2.74 9.97 -14.06
C LEU A 180 2.36 11.15 -13.16
N ASP A 181 3.31 11.71 -12.41
CA ASP A 181 3.08 12.90 -11.60
C ASP A 181 2.84 14.15 -12.47
N GLY A 182 3.49 14.24 -13.61
CA GLY A 182 3.25 15.30 -14.60
C GLY A 182 1.87 15.20 -15.30
N TRP A 183 1.25 14.02 -15.30
CA TRP A 183 -0.11 13.79 -15.83
C TRP A 183 -1.21 13.99 -14.79
N ARG A 184 -0.88 14.17 -13.53
CA ARG A 184 -1.87 14.63 -12.53
C ARG A 184 -2.29 16.02 -12.94
N ILE A 185 -3.44 16.12 -13.59
CA ILE A 185 -4.19 17.37 -13.80
C ILE A 185 -4.26 18.05 -12.44
N PRO A 186 -3.76 19.28 -12.28
CA PRO A 186 -3.95 20.00 -11.03
C PRO A 186 -5.45 20.04 -10.77
N ALA A 187 -5.88 19.51 -9.63
CA ALA A 187 -7.23 19.70 -9.16
C ALA A 187 -7.41 21.21 -9.04
N SER A 188 -7.90 21.81 -10.09
CA SER A 188 -8.29 23.22 -10.10
C SER A 188 -9.39 23.36 -9.06
N VAL A 189 -9.10 24.13 -8.04
CA VAL A 189 -9.92 24.71 -6.99
C VAL A 189 -11.35 24.98 -7.43
#